data_e3878b55e926984bffad085780ae8d20
#
_entry.id   e3878b55e926984bffad085780ae8d20
#
_cell.length_a   1.000
_cell.length_b   1.000
_cell.length_c   1.000
_cell.angle_alpha   90.00
_cell.angle_beta   90.00
_cell.angle_gamma   90.00
#
_symmetry.space_group_name_H-M   'P 1'
#
loop_
_entity.id
_entity.type
_entity.pdbx_description
1 polymer ?
#
loop_
_entity_poly.entity_id
_entity_poly.type
_entity_poly.pdbx_seq_one_letter_code
_entity_poly.pdbx_strand_id
1 'polypeptide(L)'
;KSGLTPLNMQTAWVSGVTYSDGTVYLYRTDDGGANWAQVTTLALPPVAQTTQVGFEPVKFVTAQDAFVTVRIPSDQSQLAVFTSNDAGNTWSFTPTLIPNGGSADFLSATEAVIYNGEQFYVTHDAARTWSIIPPDVLFGDSFAMMDFVNTLTGWVITIDPTTNHRSLYRTSDGGLTWFP
;
A
#
# COMPACT_ATOMS: atom_id res chain seq x y z
N LYS A 1 1.20 0.17 14.21
CA LYS A 1 0.70 1.49 13.74
C LYS A 1 -0.77 1.34 13.40
N SER A 2 -1.58 2.31 13.78
CA SER A 2 -2.98 2.41 13.34
C SER A 2 -3.04 3.40 12.18
N GLY A 3 -3.79 3.09 11.14
CA GLY A 3 -4.02 3.99 10.01
C GLY A 3 -5.35 4.73 10.18
N LEU A 4 -5.38 6.03 9.92
CA LEU A 4 -6.61 6.83 9.89
C LEU A 4 -6.78 7.42 8.49
N THR A 5 -7.94 7.20 7.88
CA THR A 5 -8.29 7.74 6.57
C THR A 5 -9.63 8.48 6.66
N PRO A 6 -9.62 9.81 6.77
CA PRO A 6 -10.84 10.60 6.64
C PRO A 6 -11.25 10.68 5.17
N LEU A 7 -12.54 10.46 4.87
CA LEU A 7 -13.11 10.63 3.52
C LEU A 7 -13.86 11.94 3.39
N ASN A 8 -14.56 12.35 4.45
CA ASN A 8 -15.30 13.59 4.54
C ASN A 8 -15.52 13.94 6.03
N MET A 9 -16.31 14.96 6.33
CA MET A 9 -16.59 15.40 7.70
C MET A 9 -17.34 14.38 8.57
N GLN A 10 -18.02 13.41 7.95
CA GLN A 10 -18.85 12.42 8.63
C GLN A 10 -18.19 11.02 8.63
N THR A 11 -17.48 10.69 7.53
CA THR A 11 -16.98 9.34 7.28
C THR A 11 -15.46 9.28 7.40
N ALA A 12 -14.97 8.39 8.24
CA ALA A 12 -13.55 8.06 8.34
C ALA A 12 -13.36 6.56 8.63
N TRP A 13 -12.18 6.07 8.29
CA TRP A 13 -11.75 4.70 8.49
C TRP A 13 -10.56 4.62 9.44
N VAL A 14 -10.54 3.60 10.28
CA VAL A 14 -9.38 3.24 11.11
C VAL A 14 -9.04 1.79 10.85
N SER A 15 -7.79 1.53 10.51
CA SER A 15 -7.22 0.18 10.49
C SER A 15 -6.43 -0.06 11.77
N GLY A 16 -6.57 -1.25 12.34
CA GLY A 16 -5.89 -1.63 13.57
C GLY A 16 -5.68 -3.12 13.70
N VAL A 17 -4.76 -3.48 14.60
CA VAL A 17 -4.45 -4.87 14.96
C VAL A 17 -4.77 -5.06 16.42
N THR A 18 -5.43 -6.17 16.77
CA THR A 18 -5.46 -6.59 18.17
C THR A 18 -4.18 -7.30 18.54
N TYR A 19 -3.68 -6.99 19.73
CA TYR A 19 -2.46 -7.61 20.25
C TYR A 19 -2.66 -9.06 20.74
N SER A 20 -3.92 -9.51 20.87
CA SER A 20 -4.23 -10.80 21.45
C SER A 20 -4.20 -11.96 20.45
N ASP A 21 -4.60 -11.71 19.21
CA ASP A 21 -4.79 -12.74 18.19
C ASP A 21 -4.26 -12.37 16.79
N GLY A 22 -3.67 -11.16 16.65
CA GLY A 22 -3.16 -10.67 15.38
C GLY A 22 -4.25 -10.33 14.35
N THR A 23 -5.53 -10.38 14.74
CA THR A 23 -6.64 -10.10 13.82
C THR A 23 -6.66 -8.63 13.41
N VAL A 24 -6.87 -8.40 12.13
CA VAL A 24 -6.97 -7.08 11.53
C VAL A 24 -8.41 -6.64 11.50
N TYR A 25 -8.65 -5.50 12.10
CA TYR A 25 -9.96 -4.89 12.11
C TYR A 25 -9.96 -3.60 11.31
N LEU A 26 -11.02 -3.42 10.54
CA LEU A 26 -11.36 -2.17 9.90
C LEU A 26 -12.59 -1.60 10.59
N TYR A 27 -12.44 -0.40 11.13
CA TYR A 27 -13.53 0.36 11.74
C TYR A 27 -13.90 1.54 10.85
N ARG A 28 -15.17 1.87 10.84
CA ARG A 28 -15.71 3.01 10.13
C ARG A 28 -16.61 3.83 11.05
N THR A 29 -16.52 5.14 10.91
CA THR A 29 -17.51 6.08 11.42
C THR A 29 -18.26 6.71 10.26
N ASP A 30 -19.55 7.01 10.46
CA ASP A 30 -20.39 7.77 9.53
C ASP A 30 -21.05 8.98 10.20
N ASP A 31 -20.60 9.33 11.41
CA ASP A 31 -21.15 10.40 12.26
C ASP A 31 -20.05 11.33 12.81
N GLY A 32 -18.95 11.47 12.08
CA GLY A 32 -17.84 12.34 12.44
C GLY A 32 -16.99 11.84 13.62
N GLY A 33 -17.02 10.54 13.90
CA GLY A 33 -16.23 9.92 14.96
C GLY A 33 -16.96 9.75 16.29
N ALA A 34 -18.26 10.10 16.37
CA ALA A 34 -19.05 9.91 17.58
C ALA A 34 -19.25 8.43 17.89
N ASN A 35 -19.47 7.61 16.86
CA ASN A 35 -19.55 6.16 16.96
C ASN A 35 -18.65 5.51 15.90
N TRP A 36 -18.08 4.35 16.26
CA TRP A 36 -17.26 3.53 15.39
C TRP A 36 -17.81 2.10 15.33
N ALA A 37 -18.06 1.63 14.12
CA ALA A 37 -18.50 0.26 13.89
C ALA A 37 -17.36 -0.54 13.25
N GLN A 38 -17.16 -1.77 13.70
CA GLN A 38 -16.31 -2.71 13.01
C GLN A 38 -17.03 -3.16 11.73
N VAL A 39 -16.42 -2.90 10.57
CA VAL A 39 -17.02 -3.24 9.28
C VAL A 39 -16.67 -4.66 8.89
N THR A 40 -15.43 -5.03 9.01
CA THR A 40 -14.96 -6.37 8.63
C THR A 40 -13.63 -6.72 9.28
N THR A 41 -13.29 -8.00 9.22
CA THR A 41 -11.92 -8.51 9.47
C THR A 41 -11.31 -8.90 8.15
N LEU A 42 -10.01 -8.60 7.96
CA LEU A 42 -9.29 -9.07 6.79
C LEU A 42 -8.91 -10.55 6.95
N ALA A 43 -9.28 -11.37 5.99
CA ALA A 43 -8.84 -12.77 5.93
C ALA A 43 -7.36 -12.81 5.50
N LEU A 44 -6.45 -12.75 6.48
CA LEU A 44 -5.02 -12.78 6.24
C LEU A 44 -4.58 -14.11 5.62
N PRO A 45 -3.57 -14.08 4.70
CA PRO A 45 -2.99 -15.30 4.18
C PRO A 45 -2.36 -16.13 5.31
N PRO A 46 -2.25 -17.47 5.17
CA PRO A 46 -1.75 -18.35 6.23
C PRO A 46 -0.41 -17.94 6.83
N VAL A 47 0.50 -17.39 6.01
CA VAL A 47 1.81 -16.90 6.45
C VAL A 47 1.72 -15.74 7.45
N ALA A 48 0.62 -14.99 7.45
CA ALA A 48 0.41 -13.84 8.33
C ALA A 48 -0.34 -14.16 9.63
N GLN A 49 -0.92 -15.37 9.76
CA GLN A 49 -1.79 -15.73 10.90
C GLN A 49 -1.05 -15.92 12.22
N THR A 50 0.27 -16.08 12.18
CA THR A 50 1.11 -16.33 13.37
C THR A 50 2.07 -15.19 13.70
N THR A 51 2.01 -14.08 12.95
CA THR A 51 2.95 -12.96 13.09
C THR A 51 2.21 -11.64 13.33
N GLN A 52 2.89 -10.74 14.03
CA GLN A 52 2.37 -9.39 14.22
C GLN A 52 2.53 -8.60 12.92
N VAL A 53 1.42 -8.31 12.26
CA VAL A 53 1.39 -7.61 10.96
C VAL A 53 1.35 -6.08 11.14
N GLY A 54 1.85 -5.36 10.14
CA GLY A 54 1.74 -3.90 10.05
C GLY A 54 0.71 -3.48 9.00
N PHE A 55 0.08 -2.31 9.21
CA PHE A 55 -0.92 -1.77 8.30
C PHE A 55 -0.52 -0.41 7.80
N GLU A 56 -0.87 -0.15 6.54
CA GLU A 56 -1.00 1.19 6.02
C GLU A 56 -2.47 1.65 6.09
N PRO A 57 -2.74 2.97 6.08
CA PRO A 57 -4.10 3.49 6.03
C PRO A 57 -4.85 2.99 4.81
N VAL A 58 -6.17 2.79 4.94
CA VAL A 58 -7.04 2.48 3.80
C VAL A 58 -6.94 3.59 2.76
N LYS A 59 -6.67 3.26 1.51
CA LYS A 59 -6.61 4.22 0.40
C LYS A 59 -7.83 4.05 -0.49
N PHE A 60 -8.72 5.02 -0.49
CA PHE A 60 -9.81 5.11 -1.46
C PHE A 60 -9.32 5.83 -2.72
N VAL A 61 -9.51 5.22 -3.88
CA VAL A 61 -9.20 5.78 -5.21
C VAL A 61 -10.46 6.26 -5.92
N THR A 62 -11.61 5.69 -5.56
CA THR A 62 -12.96 6.16 -5.90
C THR A 62 -13.86 6.09 -4.67
N ALA A 63 -15.13 6.47 -4.79
CA ALA A 63 -16.10 6.29 -3.70
C ALA A 63 -16.39 4.80 -3.38
N GLN A 64 -16.12 3.88 -4.31
CA GLN A 64 -16.39 2.45 -4.18
C GLN A 64 -15.11 1.62 -4.04
N ASP A 65 -14.04 2.05 -4.73
CA ASP A 65 -12.82 1.25 -4.84
C ASP A 65 -11.76 1.72 -3.85
N ALA A 66 -11.28 0.77 -3.06
CA ALA A 66 -10.29 1.01 -2.04
C ALA A 66 -9.25 -0.12 -1.97
N PHE A 67 -8.09 0.24 -1.44
CA PHE A 67 -6.97 -0.66 -1.19
C PHE A 67 -6.50 -0.55 0.25
N VAL A 68 -6.00 -1.65 0.77
CA VAL A 68 -5.21 -1.66 2.01
C VAL A 68 -4.03 -2.60 1.85
N THR A 69 -2.87 -2.19 2.33
CA THR A 69 -1.68 -3.02 2.34
C THR A 69 -1.39 -3.50 3.76
N VAL A 70 -0.99 -4.76 3.84
CA VAL A 70 -0.63 -5.42 5.08
C VAL A 70 0.82 -5.89 4.96
N ARG A 71 1.67 -5.35 5.83
CA ARG A 71 3.06 -5.79 5.92
C ARG A 71 3.16 -6.99 6.84
N ILE A 72 3.66 -8.10 6.30
CA ILE A 72 3.84 -9.37 7.00
C ILE A 72 5.32 -9.50 7.31
N PRO A 73 5.73 -9.40 8.59
CA PRO A 73 7.12 -9.65 8.97
C PRO A 73 7.43 -11.15 8.83
N SER A 74 8.45 -11.45 8.06
CA SER A 74 9.03 -12.77 7.87
C SER A 74 10.53 -12.56 7.63
N ASP A 75 11.30 -13.62 7.43
CA ASP A 75 12.73 -13.52 7.08
C ASP A 75 12.97 -12.64 5.85
N GLN A 76 11.98 -12.60 4.96
CA GLN A 76 11.87 -11.64 3.85
C GLN A 76 10.54 -10.94 3.97
N SER A 77 10.47 -9.82 4.67
CA SER A 77 9.23 -9.04 4.83
C SER A 77 8.38 -9.06 3.55
N GLN A 78 7.07 -9.31 3.68
CA GLN A 78 6.16 -9.40 2.53
C GLN A 78 5.06 -8.37 2.64
N LEU A 79 4.55 -7.90 1.50
CA LEU A 79 3.40 -7.01 1.43
C LEU A 79 2.23 -7.76 0.79
N ALA A 80 1.12 -7.85 1.53
CA ALA A 80 -0.15 -8.32 1.02
C ALA A 80 -1.01 -7.11 0.62
N VAL A 81 -1.70 -7.21 -0.51
CA VAL A 81 -2.65 -6.21 -0.98
C VAL A 81 -4.06 -6.75 -0.87
N PHE A 82 -4.95 -5.96 -0.31
CA PHE A 82 -6.38 -6.23 -0.26
C PHE A 82 -7.12 -5.15 -1.03
N THR A 83 -8.17 -5.55 -1.75
CA THR A 83 -9.01 -4.67 -2.55
C THR A 83 -10.46 -4.74 -2.09
N SER A 84 -11.14 -3.62 -2.19
CA SER A 84 -12.59 -3.50 -2.04
C SER A 84 -13.16 -2.74 -3.25
N ASN A 85 -14.36 -3.10 -3.70
CA ASN A 85 -15.11 -2.42 -4.76
C ASN A 85 -16.55 -2.09 -4.33
N ASP A 86 -16.81 -2.10 -3.03
CA ASP A 86 -18.11 -1.86 -2.42
C ASP A 86 -18.03 -0.86 -1.25
N ALA A 87 -17.23 0.17 -1.43
CA ALA A 87 -16.97 1.21 -0.43
C ALA A 87 -16.39 0.66 0.89
N GLY A 88 -15.61 -0.42 0.82
CA GLY A 88 -14.93 -1.01 1.97
C GLY A 88 -15.79 -1.98 2.80
N ASN A 89 -17.00 -2.33 2.36
CA ASN A 89 -17.84 -3.26 3.11
C ASN A 89 -17.30 -4.70 3.06
N THR A 90 -16.71 -5.10 1.92
CA THR A 90 -16.00 -6.38 1.79
C THR A 90 -14.60 -6.19 1.23
N TRP A 91 -13.70 -7.09 1.58
CA TRP A 91 -12.29 -7.04 1.18
C TRP A 91 -11.83 -8.39 0.68
N SER A 92 -11.11 -8.39 -0.43
CA SER A 92 -10.52 -9.57 -1.03
C SER A 92 -9.01 -9.49 -1.03
N PHE A 93 -8.34 -10.53 -0.55
CA PHE A 93 -6.89 -10.68 -0.68
C PHE A 93 -6.54 -10.94 -2.15
N THR A 94 -5.55 -10.23 -2.67
CA THR A 94 -4.97 -10.51 -3.98
C THR A 94 -3.89 -11.59 -3.82
N PRO A 95 -3.81 -12.59 -4.74
CA PRO A 95 -3.03 -13.81 -4.47
C PRO A 95 -1.52 -13.61 -4.43
N THR A 96 -1.02 -12.45 -4.84
CA THR A 96 0.42 -12.18 -4.90
C THR A 96 0.91 -11.48 -3.65
N LEU A 97 1.93 -12.04 -3.01
CA LEU A 97 2.71 -11.39 -1.96
C LEU A 97 3.93 -10.70 -2.59
N ILE A 98 4.08 -9.40 -2.37
CA ILE A 98 5.25 -8.65 -2.84
C ILE A 98 6.39 -8.85 -1.83
N PRO A 99 7.55 -9.38 -2.26
CA PRO A 99 8.68 -9.60 -1.36
C PRO A 99 9.29 -8.26 -0.88
N ASN A 100 9.99 -8.30 0.25
CA ASN A 100 10.67 -7.18 0.90
C ASN A 100 9.75 -6.04 1.40
N GLY A 101 8.43 -6.24 1.37
CA GLY A 101 7.49 -5.18 1.70
C GLY A 101 7.40 -4.14 0.59
N GLY A 102 7.36 -2.85 0.93
CA GLY A 102 7.42 -1.80 -0.08
C GLY A 102 6.58 -0.56 0.23
N SER A 103 6.68 0.41 -0.66
CA SER A 103 5.84 1.60 -0.72
C SER A 103 4.87 1.43 -1.88
N ALA A 104 3.58 1.68 -1.67
CA ALA A 104 2.53 1.50 -2.66
C ALA A 104 1.90 2.85 -3.03
N ASP A 105 1.64 3.03 -4.32
CA ASP A 105 0.86 4.12 -4.86
C ASP A 105 -0.30 3.55 -5.68
N PHE A 106 -1.53 3.80 -5.23
CA PHE A 106 -2.76 3.34 -5.86
C PHE A 106 -3.36 4.47 -6.69
N LEU A 107 -3.39 4.29 -8.00
CA LEU A 107 -3.67 5.33 -8.99
C LEU A 107 -5.14 5.35 -9.43
N SER A 108 -5.74 4.16 -9.53
CA SER A 108 -7.14 3.97 -9.93
C SER A 108 -7.70 2.68 -9.35
N ALA A 109 -8.95 2.34 -9.66
CA ALA A 109 -9.56 1.07 -9.27
C ALA A 109 -8.79 -0.18 -9.76
N THR A 110 -8.01 -0.03 -10.83
CA THR A 110 -7.27 -1.16 -11.46
C THR A 110 -5.76 -0.99 -11.49
N GLU A 111 -5.25 0.22 -11.28
CA GLU A 111 -3.84 0.54 -11.47
C GLU A 111 -3.16 0.91 -10.16
N ALA A 112 -1.99 0.32 -9.94
CA ALA A 112 -1.12 0.66 -8.83
C ALA A 112 0.35 0.40 -9.19
N VAL A 113 1.23 1.08 -8.46
CA VAL A 113 2.68 0.89 -8.52
C VAL A 113 3.18 0.61 -7.11
N ILE A 114 4.02 -0.41 -6.94
CA ILE A 114 4.69 -0.73 -5.68
C ILE A 114 6.20 -0.79 -5.93
N TYR A 115 6.98 -0.12 -5.09
CA TYR A 115 8.43 -0.27 -5.06
C TYR A 115 8.82 -1.06 -3.81
N ASN A 116 9.50 -2.19 -3.97
CA ASN A 116 9.85 -3.09 -2.87
C ASN A 116 11.29 -2.90 -2.32
N GLY A 117 11.96 -1.83 -2.72
CA GLY A 117 13.37 -1.56 -2.37
C GLY A 117 14.34 -1.98 -3.47
N GLU A 118 13.93 -2.86 -4.39
CA GLU A 118 14.76 -3.39 -5.48
C GLU A 118 14.12 -3.19 -6.84
N GLN A 119 12.81 -3.44 -6.95
CA GLN A 119 12.06 -3.48 -8.20
C GLN A 119 10.71 -2.77 -8.06
N PHE A 120 10.20 -2.28 -9.18
CA PHE A 120 8.82 -1.81 -9.27
C PHE A 120 7.89 -2.96 -9.68
N TYR A 121 6.72 -2.97 -9.09
CA TYR A 121 5.61 -3.85 -9.41
C TYR A 121 4.47 -2.99 -9.92
N VAL A 122 4.01 -3.25 -11.14
CA VAL A 122 2.93 -2.49 -11.77
C VAL A 122 1.75 -3.42 -12.05
N THR A 123 0.56 -3.02 -11.65
CA THR A 123 -0.68 -3.73 -11.95
C THR A 123 -1.62 -2.87 -12.78
N HIS A 124 -2.45 -3.53 -13.62
CA HIS A 124 -3.53 -2.93 -14.40
C HIS A 124 -4.88 -3.65 -14.18
N ASP A 125 -4.93 -4.57 -13.21
CA ASP A 125 -6.08 -5.44 -12.98
C ASP A 125 -6.49 -5.56 -11.48
N ALA A 126 -6.36 -4.45 -10.75
CA ALA A 126 -6.66 -4.36 -9.32
C ALA A 126 -5.82 -5.34 -8.48
N ALA A 127 -4.52 -5.36 -8.74
CA ALA A 127 -3.52 -6.16 -8.02
C ALA A 127 -3.67 -7.70 -8.17
N ARG A 128 -4.44 -8.18 -9.15
CA ARG A 128 -4.56 -9.63 -9.43
C ARG A 128 -3.27 -10.18 -10.03
N THR A 129 -2.66 -9.41 -10.95
CA THR A 129 -1.35 -9.72 -11.52
C THR A 129 -0.42 -8.51 -11.48
N TRP A 130 0.87 -8.78 -11.49
CA TRP A 130 1.91 -7.74 -11.41
C TRP A 130 2.97 -7.96 -12.48
N SER A 131 3.30 -6.88 -13.19
CA SER A 131 4.50 -6.81 -14.03
C SER A 131 5.66 -6.33 -13.17
N ILE A 132 6.79 -7.03 -13.24
CA ILE A 132 8.01 -6.68 -12.48
C ILE A 132 8.91 -5.86 -13.39
N ILE A 133 9.30 -4.68 -12.92
CA ILE A 133 10.13 -3.72 -13.66
C ILE A 133 11.42 -3.46 -12.87
N PRO A 134 12.56 -4.00 -13.32
CA PRO A 134 13.86 -3.69 -12.72
C PRO A 134 14.29 -2.28 -13.13
N PRO A 135 14.50 -1.34 -12.19
CA PRO A 135 14.96 -0.01 -12.53
C PRO A 135 16.45 0.00 -12.90
N ASP A 136 16.86 0.94 -13.74
CA ASP A 136 18.27 1.22 -14.04
C ASP A 136 19.01 1.93 -12.89
N VAL A 137 18.26 2.49 -11.92
CA VAL A 137 18.78 3.11 -10.69
C VAL A 137 18.27 2.35 -9.47
N LEU A 138 19.17 1.84 -8.65
CA LEU A 138 18.84 1.23 -7.36
C LEU A 138 18.77 2.34 -6.29
N PHE A 139 17.58 2.62 -5.79
CA PHE A 139 17.39 3.64 -4.76
C PHE A 139 17.76 3.12 -3.35
N GLY A 140 17.55 1.84 -3.07
CA GLY A 140 17.92 1.17 -1.82
C GLY A 140 17.50 1.95 -0.58
N ASP A 141 18.44 2.10 0.37
CA ASP A 141 18.23 2.81 1.64
C ASP A 141 18.02 4.33 1.46
N SER A 142 18.35 4.87 0.29
CA SER A 142 18.12 6.29 -0.03
C SER A 142 16.67 6.58 -0.42
N PHE A 143 15.86 5.57 -0.74
CA PHE A 143 14.47 5.77 -1.12
C PHE A 143 13.66 6.41 0.02
N ALA A 144 13.02 7.53 -0.26
CA ALA A 144 12.20 8.23 0.72
C ALA A 144 10.71 8.16 0.40
N MET A 145 10.34 8.44 -0.85
CA MET A 145 8.95 8.39 -1.30
C MET A 145 8.87 8.33 -2.82
N MET A 146 7.73 7.89 -3.32
CA MET A 146 7.35 7.95 -4.73
C MET A 146 5.96 8.52 -4.89
N ASP A 147 5.69 9.05 -6.07
CA ASP A 147 4.38 9.54 -6.50
C ASP A 147 4.25 9.35 -8.02
N PHE A 148 3.22 8.64 -8.46
CA PHE A 148 2.94 8.34 -9.85
C PHE A 148 1.62 8.99 -10.27
N VAL A 149 1.60 9.67 -11.43
CA VAL A 149 0.36 10.21 -12.01
C VAL A 149 -0.35 9.20 -12.92
N ASN A 150 0.36 8.21 -13.39
CA ASN A 150 -0.12 7.02 -14.09
C ASN A 150 0.97 5.95 -14.05
N THR A 151 0.70 4.75 -14.54
CA THR A 151 1.63 3.61 -14.49
C THR A 151 2.93 3.80 -15.28
N LEU A 152 3.05 4.84 -16.11
CA LEU A 152 4.24 5.15 -16.89
C LEU A 152 5.04 6.32 -16.32
N THR A 153 4.37 7.33 -15.75
CA THR A 153 4.99 8.59 -15.34
C THR A 153 4.92 8.76 -13.83
N GLY A 154 6.06 8.91 -13.21
CA GLY A 154 6.19 9.11 -11.77
C GLY A 154 7.51 9.73 -11.35
N TRP A 155 7.61 10.00 -10.06
CA TRP A 155 8.78 10.59 -9.41
C TRP A 155 9.17 9.79 -8.18
N VAL A 156 10.45 9.79 -7.89
CA VAL A 156 11.05 9.27 -6.65
C VAL A 156 11.88 10.36 -6.03
N ILE A 157 11.70 10.57 -4.74
CA ILE A 157 12.59 11.37 -3.91
C ILE A 157 13.49 10.41 -3.14
N THR A 158 14.79 10.69 -3.19
CA THR A 158 15.80 10.01 -2.37
C THR A 158 16.36 10.96 -1.32
N ILE A 159 16.83 10.40 -0.21
CA ILE A 159 17.57 11.11 0.83
C ILE A 159 18.84 10.32 1.10
N ASP A 160 19.99 10.92 0.83
CA ASP A 160 21.27 10.32 1.18
C ASP A 160 21.36 10.17 2.71
N PRO A 161 21.54 8.97 3.24
CA PRO A 161 21.50 8.73 4.69
C PRO A 161 22.70 9.36 5.44
N THR A 162 23.79 9.72 4.73
CA THR A 162 24.99 10.28 5.31
C THR A 162 24.97 11.80 5.29
N THR A 163 24.62 12.39 4.13
CA THR A 163 24.69 13.83 3.91
C THR A 163 23.35 14.55 4.08
N ASN A 164 22.25 13.78 4.17
CA ASN A 164 20.86 14.27 4.16
C ASN A 164 20.50 15.05 2.88
N HIS A 165 21.30 14.90 1.82
CA HIS A 165 21.01 15.51 0.51
C HIS A 165 19.81 14.82 -0.12
N ARG A 166 18.92 15.62 -0.70
CA ARG A 166 17.71 15.14 -1.39
C ARG A 166 17.92 15.23 -2.90
N SER A 167 17.51 14.18 -3.61
CA SER A 167 17.48 14.15 -5.06
C SER A 167 16.09 13.75 -5.55
N LEU A 168 15.70 14.32 -6.68
CA LEU A 168 14.43 14.02 -7.35
C LEU A 168 14.74 13.28 -8.65
N TYR A 169 14.11 12.15 -8.86
CA TYR A 169 14.17 11.37 -10.09
C TYR A 169 12.81 11.31 -10.75
N ARG A 170 12.78 11.27 -12.07
CA ARG A 170 11.57 11.12 -12.88
C ARG A 170 11.68 9.91 -13.80
N THR A 171 10.58 9.19 -13.96
CA THR A 171 10.40 8.17 -15.00
C THR A 171 9.30 8.57 -15.96
N SER A 172 9.34 8.04 -17.19
CA SER A 172 8.27 8.12 -18.19
C SER A 172 7.98 6.77 -18.87
N ASP A 173 8.53 5.68 -18.32
CA ASP A 173 8.42 4.31 -18.84
C ASP A 173 8.09 3.27 -17.74
N GLY A 174 7.42 3.74 -16.69
CA GLY A 174 6.92 2.89 -15.61
C GLY A 174 7.97 2.46 -14.60
N GLY A 175 9.07 3.20 -14.52
CA GLY A 175 10.13 2.91 -13.55
C GLY A 175 11.30 2.10 -14.11
N LEU A 176 11.35 1.87 -15.42
CA LEU A 176 12.46 1.17 -16.07
C LEU A 176 13.71 2.07 -16.13
N THR A 177 13.54 3.33 -16.55
CA THR A 177 14.63 4.32 -16.57
C THR A 177 14.29 5.55 -15.75
N TRP A 178 15.31 6.11 -15.08
CA TRP A 178 15.16 7.23 -14.17
C TRP A 178 16.15 8.35 -14.46
N PHE A 179 15.65 9.56 -14.52
CA PHE A 179 16.41 10.79 -14.79
C PHE A 179 16.36 11.70 -13.58
N PRO A 180 17.52 12.21 -13.12
CA PRO A 180 17.61 13.18 -12.03
C PRO A 180 17.03 14.55 -12.40
#